data_150a7b62630bfdd7afaf588e5146bdaa
#
_entry.id   150a7b62630bfdd7afaf588e5146bdaa
#
_cell.length_a   1.000
_cell.length_b   1.000
_cell.length_c   1.000
_cell.angle_alpha   90.00
_cell.angle_beta   90.00
_cell.angle_gamma   90.00
#
_symmetry.space_group_name_H-M   'P 1'
#
loop_
_entity.id
_entity.type
_entity.pdbx_description
1 polymer ?
#
loop_
_entity_poly.entity_id
_entity_poly.type
_entity_poly.pdbx_seq_one_letter_code
_entity_poly.pdbx_strand_id
1 'polypeptide(L)'
;MSGNKDKLIAFNYFGGKFVWLEYLYDNFPPHFTHLIDLFAGSLCVSLNYRGRVIRTANEINGEITNFFEILRDHEEELIRRLSLTPHSELEYLNSWGNTNSGKIEQARRFYVRARQSFYGLGAQAQSKGWHMTKQHVNAQGGETISRWNNGIGKLHTVAAEIRKNFQITNTSYDDCIDRLDFPLSLIHI
;
A
#
# COMPACT_ATOMS: atom_id res chain seq x y z
N MET A 1 -15.09 8.83 -20.14
CA MET A 1 -13.75 8.36 -19.69
C MET A 1 -13.34 9.22 -18.50
N SER A 2 -13.86 8.93 -17.33
CA SER A 2 -13.49 9.60 -16.08
C SER A 2 -12.15 9.06 -15.61
N GLY A 3 -11.16 9.93 -15.60
CA GLY A 3 -9.77 9.54 -15.55
C GLY A 3 -9.32 8.97 -14.23
N ASN A 4 -8.31 8.18 -14.34
CA ASN A 4 -7.37 7.58 -13.39
C ASN A 4 -6.82 8.52 -12.27
N LYS A 5 -7.32 9.77 -12.16
CA LYS A 5 -6.81 10.77 -11.23
C LYS A 5 -7.19 10.56 -9.77
N ASP A 6 -8.28 9.84 -9.50
CA ASP A 6 -8.84 9.70 -8.15
C ASP A 6 -8.56 8.35 -7.48
N LYS A 7 -7.93 7.41 -8.18
CA LYS A 7 -7.61 6.09 -7.62
C LYS A 7 -6.40 6.20 -6.67
N LEU A 8 -6.57 5.63 -5.48
CA LEU A 8 -5.56 5.63 -4.42
C LEU A 8 -4.73 4.34 -4.46
N ILE A 9 -3.45 4.48 -4.22
CA ILE A 9 -2.52 3.38 -3.98
C ILE A 9 -1.44 3.87 -3.01
N ALA A 10 -1.20 3.13 -1.95
CA ALA A 10 -0.18 3.49 -0.98
C ALA A 10 1.23 3.27 -1.56
N PHE A 11 1.47 2.10 -2.14
CA PHE A 11 2.74 1.72 -2.77
C PHE A 11 2.50 0.70 -3.88
N ASN A 12 3.49 0.50 -4.72
CA ASN A 12 3.43 -0.51 -5.77
C ASN A 12 3.59 -1.91 -5.13
N TYR A 13 2.71 -2.83 -5.54
CA TYR A 13 2.72 -4.20 -5.07
C TYR A 13 2.57 -5.14 -6.26
N PHE A 14 3.49 -6.09 -6.40
CA PHE A 14 3.41 -7.06 -7.49
C PHE A 14 2.16 -7.92 -7.34
N GLY A 15 1.42 -8.11 -8.41
CA GLY A 15 0.10 -8.78 -8.36
C GLY A 15 -1.04 -7.88 -7.86
N GLY A 16 -0.76 -6.60 -7.57
CA GLY A 16 -1.79 -5.65 -7.16
C GLY A 16 -2.88 -5.46 -8.22
N LYS A 17 -4.12 -5.40 -7.79
CA LYS A 17 -5.32 -5.43 -8.65
C LYS A 17 -5.76 -4.04 -9.15
N PHE A 18 -4.87 -3.05 -9.13
CA PHE A 18 -5.20 -1.64 -9.43
C PHE A 18 -5.84 -1.43 -10.81
N VAL A 19 -5.42 -2.18 -11.82
CA VAL A 19 -5.97 -2.13 -13.19
C VAL A 19 -7.32 -2.85 -13.29
N TRP A 20 -7.62 -3.76 -12.35
CA TRP A 20 -8.80 -4.61 -12.37
C TRP A 20 -9.95 -4.08 -11.51
N LEU A 21 -9.80 -2.92 -10.85
CA LEU A 21 -10.73 -2.42 -9.85
C LEU A 21 -12.16 -2.32 -10.37
N GLU A 22 -12.38 -1.77 -11.56
CA GLU A 22 -13.72 -1.62 -12.16
C GLU A 22 -14.36 -2.99 -12.39
N TYR A 23 -13.61 -3.90 -13.03
CA TYR A 23 -14.08 -5.26 -13.26
C TYR A 23 -14.41 -6.00 -11.95
N LEU A 24 -13.59 -5.84 -10.91
CA LEU A 24 -13.84 -6.47 -9.62
C LEU A 24 -15.13 -5.93 -8.99
N TYR A 25 -15.31 -4.62 -8.96
CA TYR A 25 -16.48 -4.01 -8.35
C TYR A 25 -17.79 -4.35 -9.09
N ASP A 26 -17.75 -4.47 -10.41
CA ASP A 26 -18.89 -4.88 -11.22
C ASP A 26 -19.33 -6.35 -10.92
N ASN A 27 -18.40 -7.15 -10.39
CA ASN A 27 -18.65 -8.54 -10.02
C ASN A 27 -18.88 -8.75 -8.50
N PHE A 28 -18.86 -7.69 -7.70
CA PHE A 28 -19.18 -7.81 -6.29
C PHE A 28 -20.68 -8.07 -6.10
N PRO A 29 -21.06 -8.83 -5.08
CA PRO A 29 -22.48 -9.03 -4.76
C PRO A 29 -23.15 -7.67 -4.48
N PRO A 30 -24.45 -7.52 -4.86
CA PRO A 30 -25.14 -6.23 -4.73
C PRO A 30 -25.32 -5.78 -3.27
N HIS A 31 -25.31 -6.73 -2.33
CA HIS A 31 -25.56 -6.46 -0.92
C HIS A 31 -24.55 -7.17 -0.02
N PHE A 32 -23.70 -6.39 0.62
CA PHE A 32 -22.83 -6.82 1.72
C PHE A 32 -22.56 -5.62 2.64
N THR A 33 -22.22 -5.89 3.88
CA THR A 33 -21.97 -4.86 4.90
C THR A 33 -20.52 -4.79 5.32
N HIS A 34 -19.71 -5.79 4.95
CA HIS A 34 -18.31 -5.87 5.32
C HIS A 34 -17.46 -6.35 4.15
N LEU A 35 -16.50 -5.55 3.74
CA LEU A 35 -15.46 -5.91 2.76
C LEU A 35 -14.20 -6.31 3.51
N ILE A 36 -13.81 -7.56 3.36
CA ILE A 36 -12.61 -8.14 3.96
C ILE A 36 -11.58 -8.35 2.86
N ASP A 37 -10.52 -7.58 2.89
CA ASP A 37 -9.37 -7.71 1.98
C ASP A 37 -8.36 -8.66 2.65
N LEU A 38 -8.48 -9.96 2.32
CA LEU A 38 -7.83 -11.04 3.06
C LEU A 38 -6.31 -11.06 2.87
N PHE A 39 -5.85 -10.65 1.69
CA PHE A 39 -4.44 -10.48 1.32
C PHE A 39 -4.21 -9.05 0.85
N ALA A 40 -4.31 -8.12 1.78
CA ALA A 40 -4.51 -6.71 1.50
C ALA A 40 -3.38 -6.04 0.70
N GLY A 41 -2.13 -6.49 0.86
CA GLY A 41 -1.00 -5.95 0.13
C GLY A 41 -0.95 -4.42 0.17
N SER A 42 -1.14 -3.77 -0.97
CA SER A 42 -1.17 -2.29 -1.06
C SER A 42 -2.53 -1.65 -0.75
N LEU A 43 -3.52 -2.41 -0.29
CA LEU A 43 -4.91 -1.99 -0.02
C LEU A 43 -5.65 -1.43 -1.25
N CYS A 44 -5.18 -1.67 -2.47
CA CYS A 44 -5.73 -0.98 -3.63
C CYS A 44 -7.22 -1.27 -3.87
N VAL A 45 -7.71 -2.44 -3.52
CA VAL A 45 -9.13 -2.81 -3.67
C VAL A 45 -9.96 -2.07 -2.63
N SER A 46 -9.66 -2.25 -1.36
CA SER A 46 -10.44 -1.67 -0.26
C SER A 46 -10.37 -0.15 -0.22
N LEU A 47 -9.21 0.46 -0.54
CA LEU A 47 -9.05 1.93 -0.60
C LEU A 47 -9.94 2.60 -1.66
N ASN A 48 -10.20 1.92 -2.76
CA ASN A 48 -10.92 2.50 -3.88
C ASN A 48 -12.40 2.11 -3.93
N TYR A 49 -12.86 1.20 -3.08
CA TYR A 49 -14.27 0.86 -3.00
C TYR A 49 -15.08 2.02 -2.42
N ARG A 50 -16.16 2.42 -3.09
CA ARG A 50 -16.95 3.61 -2.72
C ARG A 50 -18.21 3.30 -1.92
N GLY A 51 -18.54 2.01 -1.71
CA GLY A 51 -19.69 1.59 -0.91
C GLY A 51 -19.51 1.91 0.58
N ARG A 52 -20.63 2.09 1.28
CA ARG A 52 -20.67 2.28 2.74
C ARG A 52 -20.68 0.93 3.43
N VAL A 53 -19.48 0.41 3.71
CA VAL A 53 -19.28 -0.89 4.35
C VAL A 53 -18.17 -0.79 5.38
N ILE A 54 -18.16 -1.70 6.35
CA ILE A 54 -17.00 -1.94 7.20
C ILE A 54 -15.88 -2.47 6.30
N ARG A 55 -14.65 -2.05 6.53
CA ARG A 55 -13.48 -2.53 5.78
C ARG A 55 -12.46 -3.10 6.73
N THR A 56 -12.09 -4.36 6.51
CA THR A 56 -10.98 -4.99 7.21
C THR A 56 -9.90 -5.36 6.22
N ALA A 57 -8.70 -4.90 6.50
CA ALA A 57 -7.50 -5.26 5.77
C ALA A 57 -6.70 -6.26 6.59
N ASN A 58 -6.59 -7.48 6.10
CA ASN A 58 -5.72 -8.50 6.69
C ASN A 58 -4.45 -8.66 5.87
N GLU A 59 -3.31 -8.69 6.53
CA GLU A 59 -2.02 -8.92 5.88
C GLU A 59 -1.06 -9.63 6.82
N ILE A 60 -0.60 -10.82 6.42
CA ILE A 60 0.31 -11.62 7.24
C ILE A 60 1.72 -11.02 7.31
N ASN A 61 2.12 -10.24 6.30
CA ASN A 61 3.41 -9.57 6.31
C ASN A 61 3.42 -8.40 7.30
N GLY A 62 4.08 -8.61 8.44
CA GLY A 62 4.17 -7.60 9.50
C GLY A 62 4.83 -6.28 9.08
N GLU A 63 5.67 -6.24 8.03
CA GLU A 63 6.23 -4.99 7.53
C GLU A 63 5.17 -4.12 6.85
N ILE A 64 4.24 -4.75 6.10
CA ILE A 64 3.11 -4.07 5.46
C ILE A 64 2.15 -3.56 6.52
N THR A 65 1.80 -4.41 7.48
CA THR A 65 0.93 -4.03 8.60
C THR A 65 1.52 -2.87 9.39
N ASN A 66 2.81 -2.97 9.77
CA ASN A 66 3.53 -1.89 10.44
C ASN A 66 3.51 -0.59 9.63
N PHE A 67 3.71 -0.65 8.30
CA PHE A 67 3.64 0.54 7.46
C PHE A 67 2.28 1.23 7.56
N PHE A 68 1.18 0.48 7.48
CA PHE A 68 -0.16 1.06 7.56
C PHE A 68 -0.52 1.56 8.96
N GLU A 69 -0.09 0.87 10.02
CA GLU A 69 -0.25 1.34 11.40
C GLU A 69 0.51 2.65 11.63
N ILE A 70 1.75 2.73 11.19
CA ILE A 70 2.57 3.95 11.32
C ILE A 70 2.00 5.08 10.44
N LEU A 71 1.53 4.78 9.25
CA LEU A 71 0.87 5.78 8.39
C LEU A 71 -0.42 6.30 9.04
N ARG A 72 -1.17 5.46 9.76
CA ARG A 72 -2.37 5.86 10.50
C ARG A 72 -2.03 6.74 11.72
N ASP A 73 -1.07 6.31 12.53
CA ASP A 73 -0.84 6.83 13.87
C ASP A 73 0.26 7.90 13.95
N HIS A 74 1.22 7.86 13.01
CA HIS A 74 2.40 8.72 12.94
C HIS A 74 2.62 9.31 11.55
N GLU A 75 1.52 9.68 10.88
CA GLU A 75 1.51 10.15 9.47
C GLU A 75 2.53 11.24 9.20
N GLU A 76 2.51 12.32 9.98
CA GLU A 76 3.35 13.49 9.74
C GLU A 76 4.84 13.15 9.80
N GLU A 77 5.26 12.38 10.80
CA GLU A 77 6.65 11.99 10.96
C GLU A 77 7.11 11.02 9.87
N LEU A 78 6.27 10.04 9.49
CA LEU A 78 6.59 9.13 8.40
C LEU A 78 6.74 9.89 7.08
N ILE A 79 5.78 10.74 6.73
CA ILE A 79 5.81 11.52 5.48
C ILE A 79 6.97 12.50 5.47
N ARG A 80 7.26 13.17 6.59
CA ARG A 80 8.42 14.04 6.72
C ARG A 80 9.73 13.27 6.44
N ARG A 81 9.91 12.09 7.02
CA ARG A 81 11.10 11.25 6.78
C ARG A 81 11.19 10.82 5.33
N LEU A 82 10.10 10.39 4.73
CA LEU A 82 10.04 9.98 3.33
C LEU A 82 10.36 11.14 2.38
N SER A 83 9.86 12.34 2.67
CA SER A 83 10.14 13.55 1.87
C SER A 83 11.61 13.98 1.92
N LEU A 84 12.32 13.66 3.00
CA LEU A 84 13.74 13.89 3.16
C LEU A 84 14.60 12.73 2.61
N THR A 85 13.97 11.62 2.23
CA THR A 85 14.67 10.45 1.69
C THR A 85 14.83 10.59 0.17
N PRO A 86 16.06 10.62 -0.37
CA PRO A 86 16.27 10.72 -1.80
C PRO A 86 15.88 9.42 -2.53
N HIS A 87 15.58 9.54 -3.83
CA HIS A 87 15.59 8.39 -4.72
C HIS A 87 17.06 8.02 -5.01
N SER A 88 17.60 7.07 -4.27
CA SER A 88 19.03 6.75 -4.23
C SER A 88 19.25 5.24 -4.10
N GLU A 89 20.20 4.73 -4.90
CA GLU A 89 20.58 3.32 -4.83
C GLU A 89 21.14 2.94 -3.45
N LEU A 90 21.97 3.79 -2.87
CA LEU A 90 22.54 3.54 -1.53
C LEU A 90 21.45 3.51 -0.46
N GLU A 91 20.50 4.43 -0.52
CA GLU A 91 19.35 4.45 0.39
C GLU A 91 18.49 3.20 0.23
N TYR A 92 18.26 2.78 -1.01
CA TYR A 92 17.57 1.54 -1.31
C TYR A 92 18.30 0.31 -0.75
N LEU A 93 19.61 0.20 -0.96
CA LEU A 93 20.41 -0.91 -0.45
C LEU A 93 20.42 -0.95 1.09
N ASN A 94 20.56 0.20 1.73
CA ASN A 94 20.54 0.33 3.18
C ASN A 94 19.17 0.00 3.79
N SER A 95 18.10 0.10 3.00
CA SER A 95 16.74 -0.24 3.47
C SER A 95 16.55 -1.73 3.75
N TRP A 96 17.41 -2.60 3.23
CA TRP A 96 17.38 -4.06 3.45
C TRP A 96 18.09 -4.52 4.74
N GLY A 97 18.86 -3.66 5.38
CA GLY A 97 19.63 -3.99 6.58
C GLY A 97 18.89 -3.65 7.87
N ASN A 98 19.35 -4.27 8.95
CA ASN A 98 19.07 -4.00 10.36
C ASN A 98 17.58 -3.82 10.76
N THR A 99 17.03 -4.86 11.36
CA THR A 99 15.66 -4.92 11.89
C THR A 99 15.49 -4.25 13.26
N ASN A 100 16.58 -3.84 13.93
CA ASN A 100 16.54 -3.25 15.29
C ASN A 100 16.21 -1.74 15.28
N SER A 101 15.77 -1.18 14.16
CA SER A 101 15.29 0.20 14.09
C SER A 101 13.87 0.32 14.62
N GLY A 102 13.51 1.48 15.18
CA GLY A 102 12.14 1.74 15.63
C GLY A 102 11.11 1.60 14.50
N LYS A 103 9.84 1.36 14.86
CA LYS A 103 8.75 1.07 13.93
C LYS A 103 8.58 2.08 12.78
N ILE A 104 8.76 3.38 13.05
CA ILE A 104 8.68 4.43 12.02
C ILE A 104 9.79 4.26 10.97
N GLU A 105 11.02 3.96 11.41
CA GLU A 105 12.13 3.72 10.49
C GLU A 105 11.94 2.42 9.70
N GLN A 106 11.39 1.39 10.28
CA GLN A 106 11.02 0.16 9.57
C GLN A 106 9.97 0.45 8.47
N ALA A 107 8.94 1.25 8.79
CA ALA A 107 7.93 1.68 7.83
C ALA A 107 8.53 2.51 6.69
N ARG A 108 9.45 3.44 6.99
CA ARG A 108 10.19 4.22 5.99
C ARG A 108 10.98 3.30 5.06
N ARG A 109 11.75 2.37 5.60
CA ARG A 109 12.56 1.41 4.83
C ARG A 109 11.70 0.51 3.95
N PHE A 110 10.60 0.01 4.50
CA PHE A 110 9.64 -0.77 3.71
C PHE A 110 9.15 0.04 2.50
N TYR A 111 8.74 1.30 2.70
CA TYR A 111 8.27 2.16 1.62
C TYR A 111 9.35 2.44 0.57
N VAL A 112 10.59 2.66 0.98
CA VAL A 112 11.74 2.80 0.07
C VAL A 112 11.86 1.56 -0.82
N ARG A 113 11.84 0.35 -0.24
CA ARG A 113 11.91 -0.90 -1.00
C ARG A 113 10.74 -1.05 -1.97
N ALA A 114 9.53 -0.79 -1.50
CA ALA A 114 8.32 -0.93 -2.31
C ALA A 114 8.27 0.04 -3.49
N ARG A 115 8.77 1.27 -3.30
CA ARG A 115 8.64 2.36 -4.30
C ARG A 115 9.86 2.53 -5.20
N GLN A 116 11.04 2.15 -4.73
CA GLN A 116 12.29 2.30 -5.49
C GLN A 116 12.75 1.00 -6.16
N SER A 117 12.01 -0.10 -6.06
CA SER A 117 12.27 -1.34 -6.78
C SER A 117 11.53 -1.42 -8.11
N PHE A 118 12.00 -2.28 -9.01
CA PHE A 118 11.28 -2.62 -10.23
C PHE A 118 9.90 -3.23 -9.90
N TYR A 119 8.84 -2.69 -10.47
CA TYR A 119 7.46 -3.18 -10.34
C TYR A 119 6.95 -3.38 -8.91
N GLY A 120 7.59 -2.79 -7.91
CA GLY A 120 7.22 -2.97 -6.50
C GLY A 120 7.65 -4.31 -5.89
N LEU A 121 8.54 -5.06 -6.56
CA LEU A 121 9.04 -6.34 -6.08
C LEU A 121 9.75 -6.24 -4.72
N GLY A 122 10.28 -5.08 -4.38
CA GLY A 122 10.89 -4.83 -3.08
C GLY A 122 9.94 -4.88 -1.88
N ALA A 123 8.63 -4.89 -2.12
CA ALA A 123 7.63 -5.10 -1.06
C ALA A 123 7.45 -6.59 -0.70
N GLN A 124 7.81 -7.51 -1.58
CA GLN A 124 7.53 -8.95 -1.45
C GLN A 124 8.76 -9.83 -1.48
N ALA A 125 9.80 -9.42 -2.18
CA ALA A 125 10.95 -10.26 -2.48
C ALA A 125 12.24 -9.68 -1.92
N GLN A 126 13.20 -10.54 -1.69
CA GLN A 126 14.59 -10.16 -1.36
C GLN A 126 15.35 -9.63 -2.60
N SER A 127 14.65 -9.22 -3.64
CA SER A 127 15.26 -8.68 -4.85
C SER A 127 15.84 -7.30 -4.59
N LYS A 128 17.12 -7.15 -4.79
CA LYS A 128 17.87 -5.89 -4.62
C LYS A 128 17.89 -5.05 -5.91
N GLY A 129 16.93 -5.24 -6.80
CA GLY A 129 16.84 -4.49 -8.06
C GLY A 129 16.34 -3.06 -7.86
N TRP A 130 17.24 -2.11 -7.67
CA TRP A 130 16.90 -0.70 -7.65
C TRP A 130 16.48 -0.21 -9.03
N HIS A 131 15.38 0.53 -9.09
CA HIS A 131 14.80 1.04 -10.33
C HIS A 131 15.31 2.45 -10.64
N MET A 132 16.09 2.58 -11.69
CA MET A 132 16.45 3.89 -12.25
C MET A 132 15.92 4.04 -13.68
N THR A 133 15.62 5.28 -14.07
CA THR A 133 15.22 5.63 -15.43
C THR A 133 16.41 6.25 -16.18
N LYS A 134 16.67 5.76 -17.40
CA LYS A 134 17.75 6.28 -18.26
C LYS A 134 17.27 7.31 -19.29
N GLN A 135 16.04 7.20 -19.78
CA GLN A 135 15.57 7.96 -20.93
C GLN A 135 14.17 8.57 -20.78
N HIS A 136 13.38 8.09 -19.82
CA HIS A 136 11.99 8.56 -19.67
C HIS A 136 11.93 9.80 -18.79
N VAL A 137 11.39 10.86 -19.36
CA VAL A 137 11.06 12.11 -18.66
C VAL A 137 9.56 12.37 -18.75
N ASN A 138 9.02 13.05 -17.77
CA ASN A 138 7.65 13.56 -17.77
C ASN A 138 7.66 15.07 -17.45
N ALA A 139 6.49 15.70 -17.37
CA ALA A 139 6.38 17.15 -17.11
C ALA A 139 7.04 17.60 -15.78
N GLN A 140 7.26 16.69 -14.83
CA GLN A 140 7.88 16.96 -13.53
C GLN A 140 9.35 16.53 -13.46
N GLY A 141 9.95 16.08 -14.57
CA GLY A 141 11.34 15.62 -14.63
C GLY A 141 11.47 14.11 -14.85
N GLY A 142 12.49 13.47 -14.26
CA GLY A 142 12.72 12.04 -14.39
C GLY A 142 11.58 11.21 -13.84
N GLU A 143 11.14 10.19 -14.59
CA GLU A 143 9.94 9.41 -14.28
C GLU A 143 9.97 8.77 -12.89
N THR A 144 11.09 8.16 -12.49
CA THR A 144 11.23 7.49 -11.18
C THR A 144 11.15 8.47 -10.02
N ILE A 145 11.79 9.64 -10.15
CA ILE A 145 11.78 10.69 -9.13
C ILE A 145 10.38 11.30 -8.99
N SER A 146 9.73 11.58 -10.11
CA SER A 146 8.35 12.07 -10.11
C SER A 146 7.38 11.08 -9.48
N ARG A 147 7.52 9.79 -9.78
CA ARG A 147 6.72 8.73 -9.17
C ARG A 147 6.97 8.61 -7.67
N TRP A 148 8.22 8.78 -7.22
CA TRP A 148 8.58 8.81 -5.81
C TRP A 148 7.85 9.95 -5.09
N ASN A 149 8.02 11.18 -5.54
CA ASN A 149 7.43 12.37 -4.94
C ASN A 149 5.89 12.35 -4.97
N ASN A 150 5.30 11.97 -6.10
CA ASN A 150 3.85 11.84 -6.24
C ASN A 150 3.26 10.76 -5.32
N GLY A 151 4.02 9.68 -5.09
CA GLY A 151 3.62 8.62 -4.17
C GLY A 151 3.53 9.13 -2.75
N ILE A 152 4.55 9.85 -2.29
CA ILE A 152 4.61 10.44 -0.95
C ILE A 152 3.45 11.44 -0.76
N GLY A 153 3.21 12.31 -1.75
CA GLY A 153 2.14 13.30 -1.69
C GLY A 153 0.73 12.70 -1.55
N LYS A 154 0.52 11.45 -1.97
CA LYS A 154 -0.77 10.76 -1.82
C LYS A 154 -0.97 10.12 -0.44
N LEU A 155 0.10 9.97 0.36
CA LEU A 155 0.02 9.27 1.63
C LEU A 155 -0.89 9.96 2.63
N HIS A 156 -1.01 11.28 2.61
CA HIS A 156 -1.98 12.02 3.44
C HIS A 156 -3.41 11.57 3.19
N THR A 157 -3.79 11.42 1.93
CA THR A 157 -5.14 10.94 1.58
C THR A 157 -5.34 9.48 2.00
N VAL A 158 -4.33 8.64 1.79
CA VAL A 158 -4.37 7.23 2.23
C VAL A 158 -4.51 7.14 3.75
N ALA A 159 -3.73 7.90 4.51
CA ALA A 159 -3.80 7.95 5.96
C ALA A 159 -5.18 8.36 6.48
N ALA A 160 -5.76 9.39 5.87
CA ALA A 160 -7.11 9.85 6.21
C ALA A 160 -8.17 8.76 5.97
N GLU A 161 -8.09 8.04 4.84
CA GLU A 161 -9.00 6.92 4.55
C GLU A 161 -8.82 5.75 5.52
N ILE A 162 -7.58 5.40 5.88
CA ILE A 162 -7.31 4.34 6.85
C ILE A 162 -7.90 4.69 8.21
N ARG A 163 -7.64 5.87 8.74
CA ARG A 163 -8.16 6.30 10.05
C ARG A 163 -9.68 6.25 10.12
N LYS A 164 -10.32 6.62 9.03
CA LYS A 164 -11.78 6.76 8.99
C LYS A 164 -12.52 5.45 8.78
N ASN A 165 -11.95 4.54 7.99
CA ASN A 165 -12.72 3.48 7.35
C ASN A 165 -12.17 2.07 7.55
N PHE A 166 -10.98 1.88 8.16
CA PHE A 166 -10.32 0.59 8.17
C PHE A 166 -10.08 0.01 9.55
N GLN A 167 -10.31 -1.27 9.66
CA GLN A 167 -9.72 -2.17 10.65
C GLN A 167 -8.50 -2.85 10.00
N ILE A 168 -7.40 -2.98 10.73
CA ILE A 168 -6.18 -3.64 10.25
C ILE A 168 -5.92 -4.85 11.13
N THR A 169 -5.71 -6.01 10.50
CA THR A 169 -5.36 -7.26 11.19
C THR A 169 -4.08 -7.85 10.59
N ASN A 170 -3.34 -8.58 11.42
CA ASN A 170 -2.13 -9.29 11.02
C ASN A 170 -2.23 -10.73 11.50
N THR A 171 -3.07 -11.51 10.84
CA THR A 171 -3.35 -12.90 11.20
C THR A 171 -3.25 -13.79 9.96
N SER A 172 -3.20 -15.11 10.17
CA SER A 172 -3.32 -16.06 9.08
C SER A 172 -4.66 -15.87 8.35
N TYR A 173 -4.75 -16.31 7.11
CA TYR A 173 -6.00 -16.21 6.36
C TYR A 173 -7.11 -17.06 7.00
N ASP A 174 -6.76 -18.23 7.56
CA ASP A 174 -7.71 -19.13 8.25
C ASP A 174 -8.31 -18.44 9.48
N ASP A 175 -7.46 -17.92 10.37
CA ASP A 175 -7.91 -17.17 11.56
C ASP A 175 -8.73 -15.93 11.19
N CYS A 176 -8.38 -15.28 10.08
CA CYS A 176 -9.14 -14.11 9.61
C CYS A 176 -10.54 -14.50 9.13
N ILE A 177 -10.65 -15.59 8.37
CA ILE A 177 -11.92 -16.13 7.91
C ILE A 177 -12.77 -16.57 9.10
N ASP A 178 -12.22 -17.39 9.99
CA ASP A 178 -12.95 -17.92 11.16
C ASP A 178 -13.53 -16.81 12.04
N ARG A 179 -12.86 -15.67 12.11
CA ARG A 179 -13.28 -14.53 12.94
C ARG A 179 -14.26 -13.59 12.26
N LEU A 180 -14.22 -13.47 10.93
CA LEU A 180 -14.88 -12.39 10.21
C LEU A 180 -15.88 -12.88 9.16
N ASP A 181 -15.95 -14.19 8.87
CA ASP A 181 -16.94 -14.71 7.93
C ASP A 181 -18.32 -14.76 8.55
N PHE A 182 -19.29 -14.16 7.85
CA PHE A 182 -20.71 -14.17 8.20
C PHE A 182 -21.56 -13.88 6.93
N PRO A 183 -22.89 -14.12 6.95
CA PRO A 183 -23.74 -14.10 5.74
C PRO A 183 -23.70 -12.83 4.88
N LEU A 184 -23.24 -11.69 5.42
CA LEU A 184 -23.15 -10.42 4.68
C LEU A 184 -21.69 -9.92 4.57
N SER A 185 -20.71 -10.79 4.82
CA SER A 185 -19.30 -10.48 4.53
C SER A 185 -18.98 -10.75 3.06
N LEU A 186 -18.15 -9.90 2.47
CA LEU A 186 -17.48 -10.14 1.19
C LEU A 186 -16.00 -10.30 1.45
N ILE A 187 -15.49 -11.52 1.29
CA ILE A 187 -14.08 -11.84 1.41
C ILE A 187 -13.45 -11.73 0.03
N HIS A 188 -12.54 -10.77 -0.12
CA HIS A 188 -11.76 -10.59 -1.34
C HIS A 188 -10.38 -11.23 -1.18
N ILE A 189 -9.98 -12.03 -2.17
CA ILE A 189 -8.73 -12.81 -2.22
C ILE A 189 -7.84 -12.32 -3.35
#